data_3bdf7e7c079dd5827067c2a382ef351d
#
_entry.id   3bdf7e7c079dd5827067c2a382ef351d
#
_cell.length_a   1.000
_cell.length_b   1.000
_cell.length_c   1.000
_cell.angle_alpha   90.00
_cell.angle_beta   90.00
_cell.angle_gamma   90.00
#
_symmetry.space_group_name_H-M   'P 1'
#
loop_
_entity.id
_entity.type
_entity.pdbx_description
1 polymer ?
#
loop_
_entity_poly.entity_id
_entity_poly.type
_entity_poly.pdbx_seq_one_letter_code
_entity_poly.pdbx_strand_id
1 'polypeptide(L)'
;MLEPFLIRAIIAGIGVAIIAGIIGCFVVWRKMAYFGDSLAHSALLGVALGLVFGISTNLGTIIICSIFTISLIWLQQKNVLATDTLLGILAHSALSVGMVVLSILERSIDLHSYLFGDILAVTIMEIYLVMIGGIFVLIILSINWQSF
;
A
#
# COMPACT_ATOMS: atom_id res chain seq x y z
N MET A 1 30.12 -6.08 -15.20
CA MET A 1 28.80 -6.35 -15.79
C MET A 1 27.78 -6.24 -14.64
N LEU A 2 26.70 -5.49 -14.85
CA LEU A 2 25.65 -5.42 -13.82
C LEU A 2 24.92 -6.78 -13.76
N GLU A 3 24.78 -7.32 -12.55
CA GLU A 3 24.04 -8.56 -12.32
C GLU A 3 22.59 -8.41 -12.77
N PRO A 4 21.95 -9.43 -13.36
CA PRO A 4 20.58 -9.34 -13.90
C PRO A 4 19.53 -8.92 -12.86
N PHE A 5 19.74 -9.24 -11.56
CA PHE A 5 18.84 -8.80 -10.49
C PHE A 5 18.94 -7.30 -10.24
N LEU A 6 20.14 -6.71 -10.36
CA LEU A 6 20.34 -5.28 -10.15
C LEU A 6 19.64 -4.46 -11.25
N ILE A 7 19.69 -4.92 -12.49
CA ILE A 7 18.98 -4.26 -13.61
C ILE A 7 17.48 -4.29 -13.37
N ARG A 8 16.93 -5.42 -12.91
CA ARG A 8 15.50 -5.54 -12.55
C ARG A 8 15.12 -4.60 -11.42
N ALA A 9 15.91 -4.53 -10.37
CA ALA A 9 15.70 -3.62 -9.24
C ALA A 9 15.70 -2.15 -9.68
N ILE A 10 16.62 -1.76 -10.55
CA ILE A 10 16.69 -0.38 -11.08
C ILE A 10 15.44 -0.07 -11.92
N ILE A 11 15.04 -0.95 -12.81
CA ILE A 11 13.83 -0.75 -13.65
C ILE A 11 12.59 -0.67 -12.77
N ALA A 12 12.44 -1.55 -11.79
CA ALA A 12 11.34 -1.52 -10.84
C ALA A 12 11.32 -0.21 -10.06
N GLY A 13 12.47 0.19 -9.50
CA GLY A 13 12.61 1.41 -8.71
C GLY A 13 12.25 2.68 -9.51
N ILE A 14 12.76 2.80 -10.73
CA ILE A 14 12.43 3.94 -11.61
C ILE A 14 10.93 3.93 -11.95
N GLY A 15 10.37 2.77 -12.30
CA GLY A 15 8.95 2.64 -12.62
C GLY A 15 8.05 3.04 -11.46
N VAL A 16 8.32 2.51 -10.26
CA VAL A 16 7.60 2.88 -9.04
C VAL A 16 7.76 4.37 -8.73
N ALA A 17 8.98 4.93 -8.85
CA ALA A 17 9.23 6.34 -8.57
C ALA A 17 8.44 7.28 -9.48
N ILE A 18 8.34 6.97 -10.77
CA ILE A 18 7.55 7.78 -11.72
C ILE A 18 6.07 7.73 -11.36
N ILE A 19 5.51 6.53 -11.15
CA ILE A 19 4.10 6.34 -10.83
C ILE A 19 3.77 6.98 -9.48
N ALA A 20 4.56 6.67 -8.45
CA ALA A 20 4.37 7.20 -7.10
C ALA A 20 4.57 8.72 -7.04
N GLY A 21 5.48 9.28 -7.82
CA GLY A 21 5.69 10.73 -7.91
C GLY A 21 4.45 11.46 -8.39
N ILE A 22 3.84 11.00 -9.48
CA ILE A 22 2.62 11.60 -10.03
C ILE A 22 1.44 11.45 -9.07
N ILE A 23 1.21 10.24 -8.56
CA ILE A 23 0.14 9.96 -7.58
C ILE A 23 0.39 10.75 -6.29
N GLY A 24 1.64 10.82 -5.82
CA GLY A 24 2.03 11.52 -4.61
C GLY A 24 1.75 13.02 -4.68
N CYS A 25 2.04 13.68 -5.80
CA CYS A 25 1.68 15.10 -6.01
C CYS A 25 0.17 15.30 -5.84
N PHE A 26 -0.64 14.42 -6.42
CA PHE A 26 -2.10 14.49 -6.30
C PHE A 26 -2.58 14.27 -4.86
N VAL A 27 -2.04 13.27 -4.18
CA VAL A 27 -2.35 12.93 -2.79
C VAL A 27 -2.02 14.09 -1.84
N VAL A 28 -0.84 14.71 -2.00
CA VAL A 28 -0.41 15.87 -1.21
C VAL A 28 -1.30 17.08 -1.49
N TRP A 29 -1.66 17.32 -2.75
CA TRP A 29 -2.58 18.39 -3.11
C TRP A 29 -3.96 18.24 -2.46
N ARG A 30 -4.40 17.00 -2.29
CA ARG A 30 -5.65 16.65 -1.57
C ARG A 30 -5.49 16.66 -0.04
N LYS A 31 -4.35 17.11 0.50
CA LYS A 31 -4.04 17.15 1.94
C LYS A 31 -4.13 15.77 2.60
N MET A 32 -3.57 14.74 1.92
CA MET A 32 -3.56 13.35 2.36
C MET A 32 -2.11 12.84 2.43
N ALA A 33 -1.21 13.60 3.09
CA ALA A 33 0.23 13.31 3.11
C ALA A 33 0.55 11.92 3.68
N TYR A 34 -0.22 11.43 4.66
CA TYR A 34 -0.06 10.12 5.28
C TYR A 34 -0.70 8.94 4.51
N PHE A 35 -1.25 9.17 3.32
CA PHE A 35 -2.02 8.13 2.60
C PHE A 35 -1.19 6.88 2.28
N GLY A 36 0.03 7.03 1.76
CA GLY A 36 0.90 5.90 1.42
C GLY A 36 1.30 5.08 2.63
N ASP A 37 1.72 5.74 3.70
CA ASP A 37 2.11 5.10 4.95
C ASP A 37 0.92 4.37 5.59
N SER A 38 -0.24 4.99 5.58
CA SER A 38 -1.48 4.39 6.10
C SER A 38 -1.88 3.13 5.35
N LEU A 39 -1.72 3.10 4.01
CA LEU A 39 -1.96 1.89 3.22
C LEU A 39 -0.94 0.79 3.52
N ALA A 40 0.35 1.14 3.69
CA ALA A 40 1.37 0.16 4.04
C ALA A 40 1.08 -0.52 5.39
N HIS A 41 0.68 0.25 6.39
CA HIS A 41 0.29 -0.30 7.69
C HIS A 41 -0.99 -1.16 7.61
N SER A 42 -1.96 -0.74 6.81
CA SER A 42 -3.17 -1.55 6.57
C SER A 42 -2.86 -2.84 5.82
N ALA A 43 -1.91 -2.81 4.88
CA ALA A 43 -1.47 -3.98 4.14
C ALA A 43 -0.87 -5.03 5.09
N LEU A 44 -0.11 -4.63 6.12
CA LEU A 44 0.41 -5.55 7.12
C LEU A 44 -0.71 -6.30 7.86
N LEU A 45 -1.79 -5.61 8.25
CA LEU A 45 -2.96 -6.26 8.83
C LEU A 45 -3.59 -7.25 7.84
N GLY A 46 -3.64 -6.89 6.55
CA GLY A 46 -4.13 -7.77 5.50
C GLY A 46 -3.31 -9.05 5.35
N VAL A 47 -1.98 -8.93 5.39
CA VAL A 47 -1.06 -10.09 5.40
C VAL A 47 -1.31 -10.96 6.64
N ALA A 48 -1.39 -10.34 7.83
CA ALA A 48 -1.62 -11.04 9.09
C ALA A 48 -2.91 -11.87 9.05
N LEU A 49 -4.01 -11.24 8.64
CA LEU A 49 -5.30 -11.93 8.54
C LEU A 49 -5.32 -12.97 7.42
N GLY A 50 -4.65 -12.72 6.29
CA GLY A 50 -4.47 -13.72 5.22
C GLY A 50 -3.84 -15.01 5.75
N LEU A 51 -2.81 -14.89 6.59
CA LEU A 51 -2.14 -16.02 7.21
C LEU A 51 -3.02 -16.74 8.24
N VAL A 52 -3.80 -16.00 9.04
CA VAL A 52 -4.73 -16.58 10.01
C VAL A 52 -5.81 -17.42 9.33
N PHE A 53 -6.42 -16.87 8.29
CA PHE A 53 -7.52 -17.52 7.56
C PHE A 53 -7.06 -18.53 6.51
N GLY A 54 -5.74 -18.68 6.30
CA GLY A 54 -5.20 -19.61 5.31
C GLY A 54 -5.49 -19.22 3.87
N ILE A 55 -5.78 -17.95 3.61
CA ILE A 55 -5.94 -17.38 2.26
C ILE A 55 -4.61 -16.74 1.79
N SER A 56 -4.49 -16.49 0.50
CA SER A 56 -3.29 -15.83 -0.01
C SER A 56 -3.13 -14.44 0.62
N THR A 57 -1.90 -14.09 0.98
CA THR A 57 -1.56 -12.79 1.58
C THR A 57 -1.99 -11.61 0.70
N ASN A 58 -1.88 -11.78 -0.63
CA ASN A 58 -2.33 -10.77 -1.59
C ASN A 58 -3.83 -10.51 -1.51
N LEU A 59 -4.66 -11.55 -1.40
CA LEU A 59 -6.10 -11.39 -1.22
C LEU A 59 -6.44 -10.73 0.13
N GLY A 60 -5.77 -11.16 1.21
CA GLY A 60 -5.91 -10.54 2.52
C GLY A 60 -5.61 -9.04 2.49
N THR A 61 -4.50 -8.66 1.85
CA THR A 61 -4.09 -7.26 1.66
C THR A 61 -5.13 -6.46 0.88
N ILE A 62 -5.62 -6.98 -0.26
CA ILE A 62 -6.62 -6.30 -1.09
C ILE A 62 -7.92 -6.08 -0.29
N ILE A 63 -8.38 -7.08 0.44
CA ILE A 63 -9.61 -6.98 1.25
C ILE A 63 -9.47 -5.91 2.32
N ILE A 64 -8.37 -5.94 3.09
CA ILE A 64 -8.16 -4.99 4.18
C ILE A 64 -7.93 -3.57 3.65
N CYS A 65 -7.15 -3.36 2.60
CA CYS A 65 -6.98 -2.05 1.99
C CYS A 65 -8.30 -1.50 1.43
N SER A 66 -9.18 -2.37 0.91
CA SER A 66 -10.52 -1.97 0.48
C SER A 66 -11.40 -1.53 1.65
N ILE A 67 -11.41 -2.31 2.74
CA ILE A 67 -12.13 -1.96 3.97
C ILE A 67 -11.60 -0.66 4.57
N PHE A 68 -10.28 -0.49 4.61
CA PHE A 68 -9.62 0.74 5.06
C PHE A 68 -10.09 1.95 4.26
N THR A 69 -10.09 1.84 2.93
CA THR A 69 -10.51 2.91 2.03
C THR A 69 -11.99 3.27 2.22
N ILE A 70 -12.86 2.29 2.33
CA ILE A 70 -14.29 2.50 2.59
C ILE A 70 -14.49 3.18 3.95
N SER A 71 -13.79 2.71 4.97
CA SER A 71 -13.83 3.31 6.33
C SER A 71 -13.37 4.77 6.31
N LEU A 72 -12.28 5.07 5.59
CA LEU A 72 -11.77 6.43 5.45
C LEU A 72 -12.82 7.33 4.80
N ILE A 73 -13.41 6.92 3.67
CA ILE A 73 -14.44 7.70 2.96
C ILE A 73 -15.64 7.95 3.89
N TRP A 74 -16.09 6.94 4.62
CA TRP A 74 -17.22 7.07 5.54
C TRP A 74 -16.93 8.04 6.70
N LEU A 75 -15.72 7.97 7.27
CA LEU A 75 -15.32 8.89 8.34
C LEU A 75 -15.13 10.32 7.84
N GLN A 76 -14.57 10.50 6.64
CA GLN A 76 -14.42 11.84 6.04
C GLN A 76 -15.77 12.56 5.86
N GLN A 77 -16.84 11.82 5.50
CA GLN A 77 -18.18 12.40 5.35
C GLN A 77 -18.74 13.01 6.66
N LYS A 78 -18.23 12.57 7.82
CA LYS A 78 -18.65 13.13 9.12
C LYS A 78 -18.05 14.52 9.39
N ASN A 79 -17.00 14.94 8.67
CA ASN A 79 -16.34 16.24 8.79
C ASN A 79 -15.89 16.60 10.24
N VAL A 80 -15.62 15.61 11.09
CA VAL A 80 -15.25 15.84 12.49
C VAL A 80 -13.74 16.05 12.63
N LEU A 81 -12.93 15.38 11.79
CA LEU A 81 -11.48 15.39 11.87
C LEU A 81 -10.86 15.67 10.50
N ALA A 82 -9.65 16.22 10.50
CA ALA A 82 -8.86 16.38 9.29
C ALA A 82 -8.51 15.00 8.70
N THR A 83 -8.42 14.90 7.36
CA THR A 83 -8.14 13.65 6.66
C THR A 83 -6.86 12.98 7.12
N ASP A 84 -5.77 13.74 7.30
CA ASP A 84 -4.49 13.20 7.78
C ASP A 84 -4.59 12.63 9.20
N THR A 85 -5.42 13.23 10.06
CA THR A 85 -5.69 12.68 11.40
C THR A 85 -6.42 11.34 11.32
N LEU A 86 -7.43 11.23 10.44
CA LEU A 86 -8.14 9.97 10.20
C LEU A 86 -7.22 8.88 9.65
N LEU A 87 -6.36 9.25 8.69
CA LEU A 87 -5.35 8.36 8.14
C LEU A 87 -4.41 7.84 9.23
N GLY A 88 -3.90 8.72 10.10
CA GLY A 88 -3.03 8.33 11.21
C GLY A 88 -3.72 7.38 12.20
N ILE A 89 -4.96 7.68 12.60
CA ILE A 89 -5.72 6.82 13.52
C ILE A 89 -5.94 5.43 12.92
N LEU A 90 -6.42 5.37 11.69
CA LEU A 90 -6.69 4.10 11.00
C LEU A 90 -5.41 3.30 10.77
N ALA A 91 -4.32 3.96 10.37
CA ALA A 91 -3.03 3.34 10.12
C ALA A 91 -2.46 2.67 11.38
N HIS A 92 -2.35 3.43 12.47
CA HIS A 92 -1.79 2.90 13.71
C HIS A 92 -2.69 1.85 14.36
N SER A 93 -4.00 1.97 14.22
CA SER A 93 -4.94 0.93 14.66
C SER A 93 -4.74 -0.36 13.87
N ALA A 94 -4.64 -0.28 12.55
CA ALA A 94 -4.39 -1.43 11.70
C ALA A 94 -3.03 -2.08 11.99
N LEU A 95 -1.97 -1.26 12.13
CA LEU A 95 -0.64 -1.73 12.47
C LEU A 95 -0.62 -2.48 13.81
N SER A 96 -1.22 -1.89 14.85
CA SER A 96 -1.26 -2.48 16.18
C SER A 96 -1.98 -3.82 16.19
N VAL A 97 -3.14 -3.91 15.55
CA VAL A 97 -3.88 -5.17 15.43
C VAL A 97 -3.10 -6.18 14.60
N GLY A 98 -2.52 -5.77 13.48
CA GLY A 98 -1.69 -6.63 12.63
C GLY A 98 -0.52 -7.23 13.37
N MET A 99 0.22 -6.42 14.14
CA MET A 99 1.34 -6.90 14.95
C MET A 99 0.91 -7.89 16.04
N VAL A 100 -0.19 -7.62 16.74
CA VAL A 100 -0.74 -8.56 17.75
C VAL A 100 -1.11 -9.89 17.11
N VAL A 101 -1.80 -9.85 15.97
CA VAL A 101 -2.19 -11.07 15.24
C VAL A 101 -0.96 -11.87 14.81
N LEU A 102 0.07 -11.22 14.27
CA LEU A 102 1.30 -11.90 13.87
C LEU A 102 2.07 -12.47 15.04
N SER A 103 2.07 -11.78 16.19
CA SER A 103 2.70 -12.28 17.43
C SER A 103 2.05 -13.55 17.93
N ILE A 104 0.73 -13.68 17.83
CA ILE A 104 -0.01 -14.87 18.27
C ILE A 104 0.26 -16.08 17.35
N LEU A 105 0.56 -15.85 16.07
CA LEU A 105 0.83 -16.93 15.12
C LEU A 105 2.17 -17.64 15.35
N GLU A 106 3.02 -17.17 16.27
CA GLU A 106 4.38 -17.70 16.57
C GLU A 106 5.24 -17.94 15.31
N ARG A 107 4.84 -17.42 14.17
CA ARG A 107 5.64 -17.46 12.94
C ARG A 107 6.66 -16.34 13.00
N SER A 108 7.92 -16.68 12.87
CA SER A 108 9.00 -15.71 12.66
C SER A 108 8.88 -15.10 11.27
N ILE A 109 7.89 -14.20 11.11
CA ILE A 109 7.73 -13.43 9.88
C ILE A 109 8.66 -12.24 10.02
N ASP A 110 9.53 -12.07 9.04
CA ASP A 110 10.34 -10.87 8.95
C ASP A 110 9.44 -9.67 8.59
N LEU A 111 8.93 -9.01 9.64
CA LEU A 111 8.09 -7.83 9.55
C LEU A 111 8.78 -6.72 8.74
N HIS A 112 10.11 -6.66 8.81
CA HIS A 112 10.88 -5.66 8.10
C HIS A 112 10.75 -5.85 6.57
N SER A 113 10.90 -7.08 6.09
CA SER A 113 10.73 -7.40 4.67
C SER A 113 9.31 -7.13 4.17
N TYR A 114 8.29 -7.33 5.02
CA TYR A 114 6.90 -7.02 4.65
C TYR A 114 6.59 -5.54 4.62
N LEU A 115 7.12 -4.76 5.57
CA LEU A 115 6.85 -3.31 5.66
C LEU A 115 7.66 -2.50 4.64
N PHE A 116 8.90 -2.90 4.39
CA PHE A 116 9.81 -2.14 3.54
C PHE A 116 10.03 -2.81 2.17
N GLY A 117 9.62 -4.07 2.02
CA GLY A 117 9.81 -4.85 0.81
C GLY A 117 11.27 -5.21 0.56
N ASP A 118 11.50 -5.97 -0.48
CA ASP A 118 12.85 -6.30 -0.99
C ASP A 118 12.89 -6.04 -2.49
N ILE A 119 13.37 -4.85 -2.85
CA ILE A 119 13.48 -4.45 -4.26
C ILE A 119 14.49 -5.31 -5.03
N LEU A 120 15.43 -5.97 -4.33
CA LEU A 120 16.42 -6.82 -4.97
C LEU A 120 15.86 -8.19 -5.34
N ALA A 121 14.80 -8.64 -4.64
CA ALA A 121 14.13 -9.91 -4.91
C ALA A 121 13.01 -9.79 -5.96
N VAL A 122 12.80 -8.59 -6.54
CA VAL A 122 11.69 -8.34 -7.46
C VAL A 122 11.74 -9.24 -8.70
N THR A 123 10.60 -9.85 -9.01
CA THR A 123 10.42 -10.69 -10.21
C THR A 123 9.96 -9.85 -11.40
N ILE A 124 10.20 -10.37 -12.62
CA ILE A 124 9.74 -9.71 -13.84
C ILE A 124 8.20 -9.56 -13.86
N MET A 125 7.49 -10.57 -13.33
CA MET A 125 6.02 -10.54 -13.27
C MET A 125 5.50 -9.42 -12.36
N GLU A 126 6.16 -9.19 -11.22
CA GLU A 126 5.83 -8.09 -10.31
C GLU A 126 6.08 -6.73 -10.96
N ILE A 127 7.17 -6.58 -11.73
CA ILE A 127 7.42 -5.35 -12.49
C ILE A 127 6.26 -5.07 -13.45
N TYR A 128 5.82 -6.06 -14.22
CA TYR A 128 4.69 -5.90 -15.13
C TYR A 128 3.40 -5.54 -14.39
N LEU A 129 3.10 -6.19 -13.27
CA LEU A 129 1.91 -5.90 -12.47
C LEU A 129 1.92 -4.47 -11.92
N VAL A 130 3.04 -4.01 -11.39
CA VAL A 130 3.20 -2.64 -10.89
C VAL A 130 3.07 -1.62 -12.01
N MET A 131 3.70 -1.85 -13.16
CA MET A 131 3.63 -0.93 -14.29
C MET A 131 2.23 -0.84 -14.88
N ILE A 132 1.57 -1.98 -15.12
CA ILE A 132 0.20 -2.02 -15.66
C ILE A 132 -0.78 -1.39 -14.66
N GLY A 133 -0.70 -1.78 -13.38
CA GLY A 133 -1.53 -1.21 -12.32
C GLY A 133 -1.33 0.29 -12.16
N GLY A 134 -0.09 0.75 -12.16
CA GLY A 134 0.26 2.17 -12.07
C GLY A 134 -0.27 2.97 -13.25
N ILE A 135 -0.07 2.49 -14.49
CA ILE A 135 -0.60 3.14 -15.70
C ILE A 135 -2.13 3.19 -15.65
N PHE A 136 -2.78 2.11 -15.23
CA PHE A 136 -4.25 2.07 -15.08
C PHE A 136 -4.75 3.15 -14.10
N VAL A 137 -4.10 3.28 -12.95
CA VAL A 137 -4.44 4.33 -11.96
C VAL A 137 -4.21 5.73 -12.54
N LEU A 138 -3.10 5.95 -13.26
CA LEU A 138 -2.82 7.25 -13.90
C LEU A 138 -3.85 7.60 -14.98
N ILE A 139 -4.33 6.63 -15.74
CA ILE A 139 -5.40 6.83 -16.72
C ILE A 139 -6.70 7.24 -16.02
N ILE A 140 -7.10 6.54 -14.95
CA ILE A 140 -8.28 6.90 -14.17
C ILE A 140 -8.17 8.32 -13.62
N LEU A 141 -7.01 8.68 -13.04
CA LEU A 141 -6.77 10.03 -12.54
C LEU A 141 -6.86 11.08 -13.65
N SER A 142 -6.31 10.81 -14.83
CA SER A 142 -6.34 11.76 -15.96
C SER A 142 -7.76 11.97 -16.49
N ILE A 143 -8.58 10.94 -16.57
CA ILE A 143 -9.97 11.02 -17.02
C ILE A 143 -10.83 11.81 -16.02
N ASN A 144 -10.60 11.62 -14.74
CA ASN A 144 -11.37 12.27 -13.68
C ASN A 144 -10.74 13.60 -13.20
N TRP A 145 -9.70 14.07 -13.87
CA TRP A 145 -8.95 15.26 -13.46
C TRP A 145 -9.82 16.51 -13.22
N GLN A 146 -10.90 16.67 -14.01
CA GLN A 146 -11.82 17.80 -13.88
C GLN A 146 -12.82 17.67 -12.72
N SER A 147 -12.97 16.47 -12.16
CA SER A 147 -13.91 16.20 -11.07
C SER A 147 -13.28 16.33 -9.68
N PHE A 148 -11.99 16.55 -9.64
CA PHE A 148 -11.19 16.70 -8.42
C PHE A 148 -10.67 18.13 -8.25
#